data_68ab4c79ca5db21873288d6262a2f5b7
#
_entry.id   68ab4c79ca5db21873288d6262a2f5b7
#
_cell.length_a   1.000
_cell.length_b   1.000
_cell.length_c   1.000
_cell.angle_alpha   90.00
_cell.angle_beta   90.00
_cell.angle_gamma   90.00
#
_symmetry.space_group_name_H-M   'P 1'
#
loop_
_entity.id
_entity.type
_entity.pdbx_description
1 polymer ?
#
loop_
_entity_poly.entity_id
_entity_poly.type
_entity_poly.pdbx_seq_one_letter_code
_entity_poly.pdbx_strand_id
1 'polypeptide(L)'
;MKQVTAIFFFFLLEAIEQALHALPHLPGFTILPAHGHPRGHGKDHSYIADEWSPDTHQHLVLLAFCSDEVVDEIVQAIEKAAHTGVPGDGIVAVSPLTDALRIRTGERGDAAL
;
A
#
# COMPACT_ATOMS: atom_id res chain seq x y z
N MET A 1 -11.97 -7.07 10.62
CA MET A 1 -11.67 -6.12 9.52
C MET A 1 -10.29 -5.52 9.70
N LYS A 2 -9.61 -5.31 8.61
CA LYS A 2 -8.26 -4.75 8.60
C LYS A 2 -8.16 -3.64 7.56
N GLN A 3 -7.27 -2.71 7.83
CA GLN A 3 -6.83 -1.73 6.86
C GLN A 3 -5.42 -2.10 6.41
N VAL A 4 -5.23 -2.20 5.11
CA VAL A 4 -3.90 -2.37 4.52
C VAL A 4 -3.48 -1.02 3.95
N THR A 5 -2.29 -0.59 4.37
CA THR A 5 -1.67 0.64 3.86
C THR A 5 -0.33 0.24 3.26
N ALA A 6 -0.16 0.49 1.97
CA ALA A 6 1.11 0.22 1.30
C ALA A 6 1.68 1.51 0.76
N ILE A 7 2.97 1.72 0.95
CA ILE A 7 3.69 2.88 0.41
C ILE A 7 4.81 2.33 -0.45
N PHE A 8 4.84 2.73 -1.71
CA PHE A 8 5.77 2.15 -2.68
C PHE A 8 6.13 3.18 -3.76
N PHE A 9 7.16 2.89 -4.54
CA PHE A 9 7.53 3.74 -5.67
C PHE A 9 6.44 3.73 -6.74
N PHE A 10 6.20 4.89 -7.34
CA PHE A 10 5.11 5.06 -8.30
C PHE A 10 5.19 4.10 -9.50
N PHE A 11 6.40 3.73 -9.94
CA PHE A 11 6.56 2.86 -11.10
C PHE A 11 6.17 1.39 -10.83
N LEU A 12 5.90 1.04 -9.57
CA LEU A 12 5.46 -0.31 -9.22
C LEU A 12 3.95 -0.48 -9.28
N LEU A 13 3.21 0.60 -9.54
CA LEU A 13 1.75 0.58 -9.49
C LEU A 13 1.14 -0.47 -10.40
N GLU A 14 1.59 -0.54 -11.66
CA GLU A 14 1.01 -1.49 -12.62
C GLU A 14 1.18 -2.93 -12.15
N ALA A 15 2.37 -3.29 -11.67
CA ALA A 15 2.63 -4.62 -11.17
C ALA A 15 1.76 -4.96 -9.97
N ILE A 16 1.58 -4.00 -9.06
CA ILE A 16 0.75 -4.18 -7.87
C ILE A 16 -0.72 -4.34 -8.28
N GLU A 17 -1.20 -3.49 -9.18
CA GLU A 17 -2.58 -3.58 -9.65
C GLU A 17 -2.87 -4.92 -10.30
N GLN A 18 -1.97 -5.40 -11.14
CA GLN A 18 -2.12 -6.70 -11.78
C GLN A 18 -2.17 -7.83 -10.76
N ALA A 19 -1.28 -7.78 -9.76
CA ALA A 19 -1.24 -8.80 -8.73
C ALA A 19 -2.52 -8.81 -7.89
N LEU A 20 -3.05 -7.64 -7.57
CA LEU A 20 -4.28 -7.54 -6.78
C LEU A 20 -5.49 -8.01 -7.57
N HIS A 21 -5.59 -7.63 -8.85
CA HIS A 21 -6.72 -8.05 -9.68
C HIS A 21 -6.74 -9.55 -9.96
N ALA A 22 -5.62 -10.23 -9.77
CA ALA A 22 -5.57 -11.68 -9.89
C ALA A 22 -6.14 -12.40 -8.66
N LEU A 23 -6.36 -11.71 -7.56
CA LEU A 23 -6.89 -12.32 -6.34
C LEU A 23 -8.39 -12.56 -6.46
N PRO A 24 -8.89 -13.72 -5.99
CA PRO A 24 -10.31 -14.06 -6.15
C PRO A 24 -11.25 -13.20 -5.30
N HIS A 25 -10.77 -12.64 -4.20
CA HIS A 25 -11.58 -11.88 -3.26
C HIS A 25 -11.00 -10.50 -3.01
N LEU A 26 -10.66 -9.81 -4.08
CA LEU A 26 -10.08 -8.47 -3.97
C LEU A 26 -11.14 -7.46 -3.53
N PRO A 27 -10.90 -6.75 -2.41
CA PRO A 27 -11.71 -5.57 -2.07
C PRO A 27 -11.32 -4.40 -2.98
N GLY A 28 -12.11 -3.36 -2.97
CA GLY A 28 -11.71 -2.11 -3.60
C GLY A 28 -10.50 -1.52 -2.92
N PHE A 29 -9.71 -0.74 -3.67
CA PHE A 29 -8.60 -0.02 -3.09
C PHE A 29 -8.51 1.39 -3.67
N THR A 30 -7.86 2.27 -2.93
CA THR A 30 -7.69 3.68 -3.31
C THR A 30 -6.21 3.98 -3.39
N ILE A 31 -5.81 4.73 -4.42
CA ILE A 31 -4.42 5.13 -4.62
C ILE A 31 -4.32 6.64 -4.43
N LEU A 32 -3.32 7.05 -3.65
CA LEU A 32 -3.03 8.46 -3.39
C LEU A 32 -1.58 8.75 -3.74
N PRO A 33 -1.28 9.90 -4.38
CA PRO A 33 0.10 10.32 -4.54
C PRO A 33 0.68 10.77 -3.20
N ALA A 34 1.97 10.53 -3.00
CA ALA A 34 2.65 10.88 -1.77
C ALA A 34 4.13 11.17 -2.03
N HIS A 35 4.70 11.95 -1.13
CA HIS A 35 6.13 12.19 -1.10
C HIS A 35 6.66 11.62 0.20
N GLY A 36 7.53 10.62 0.11
CA GLY A 36 8.10 9.98 1.27
C GLY A 36 9.57 10.29 1.41
N HIS A 37 10.10 10.13 2.61
CA HIS A 37 11.54 10.21 2.88
C HIS A 37 11.99 8.83 3.34
N PRO A 38 12.46 7.97 2.42
CA PRO A 38 12.78 6.60 2.75
C PRO A 38 13.91 6.53 3.76
N ARG A 39 13.76 5.62 4.72
CA ARG A 39 14.83 5.28 5.63
C ARG A 39 15.91 4.53 4.85
N GLY A 40 17.19 4.80 5.18
CA GLY A 40 18.30 4.12 4.52
C GLY A 40 18.62 4.67 3.14
N HIS A 41 17.99 5.75 2.76
CA HIS A 41 18.30 6.43 1.51
C HIS A 41 19.53 7.32 1.72
N GLY A 42 20.43 7.32 0.75
CA GLY A 42 21.64 8.10 0.83
C GLY A 42 22.84 7.32 1.37
N LYS A 43 24.00 7.96 1.34
CA LYS A 43 25.24 7.34 1.81
C LYS A 43 25.19 7.17 3.33
N ASP A 44 25.56 6.00 3.80
CA ASP A 44 25.58 5.65 5.23
C ASP A 44 24.22 5.84 5.91
N HIS A 45 23.14 5.71 5.14
CA HIS A 45 21.77 5.86 5.62
C HIS A 45 21.48 7.25 6.20
N SER A 46 22.25 8.25 5.77
CA SER A 46 22.06 9.63 6.20
C SER A 46 21.24 10.39 5.17
N TYR A 47 20.51 11.39 5.64
CA TYR A 47 19.80 12.28 4.73
C TYR A 47 20.82 13.16 3.98
N ILE A 48 20.68 13.19 2.66
CA ILE A 48 21.45 14.07 1.80
C ILE A 48 20.43 14.92 1.04
N ALA A 49 20.51 16.23 1.22
CA ALA A 49 19.51 17.15 0.67
C ALA A 49 19.34 17.03 -0.84
N ASP A 50 20.43 16.77 -1.56
CA ASP A 50 20.39 16.65 -3.03
C ASP A 50 19.70 15.38 -3.50
N GLU A 51 19.54 14.38 -2.60
CA GLU A 51 18.82 13.17 -2.92
C GLU A 51 17.31 13.33 -2.73
N TRP A 52 16.91 14.38 -2.04
CA TRP A 52 15.49 14.64 -1.80
C TRP A 52 14.92 15.47 -2.92
N SER A 53 14.39 14.80 -3.93
CA SER A 53 13.74 15.42 -5.07
C SER A 53 12.36 14.84 -5.24
N PRO A 54 11.32 15.63 -5.45
CA PRO A 54 9.99 15.10 -5.71
C PRO A 54 9.96 14.11 -6.87
N ASP A 55 10.73 14.37 -7.91
CA ASP A 55 10.75 13.47 -9.07
C ASP A 55 11.46 12.15 -8.78
N THR A 56 12.41 12.15 -7.86
CA THR A 56 13.18 10.97 -7.48
C THR A 56 12.44 10.14 -6.41
N HIS A 57 11.68 10.81 -5.55
CA HIS A 57 11.08 10.21 -4.37
C HIS A 57 9.56 10.18 -4.45
N GLN A 58 9.02 10.08 -5.66
CA GLN A 58 7.58 9.94 -5.84
C GLN A 58 7.13 8.56 -5.38
N HIS A 59 6.15 8.59 -4.51
CA HIS A 59 5.55 7.39 -3.95
C HIS A 59 4.04 7.41 -4.15
N LEU A 60 3.44 6.25 -4.01
CA LEU A 60 2.00 6.11 -3.97
C LEU A 60 1.64 5.43 -2.66
N VAL A 61 0.46 5.77 -2.16
CA VAL A 61 -0.14 5.11 -1.01
C VAL A 61 -1.35 4.35 -1.51
N LEU A 62 -1.39 3.07 -1.20
CA LEU A 62 -2.55 2.23 -1.45
C LEU A 62 -3.26 2.01 -0.14
N LEU A 63 -4.57 2.25 -0.13
CA LEU A 63 -5.44 1.97 1.01
C LEU A 63 -6.47 0.93 0.60
N ALA A 64 -6.60 -0.12 1.40
CA ALA A 64 -7.62 -1.15 1.19
C ALA A 64 -8.21 -1.53 2.53
N PHE A 65 -9.52 -1.74 2.55
CA PHE A 65 -10.23 -2.23 3.73
C PHE A 65 -10.73 -3.63 3.40
N CYS A 66 -10.43 -4.59 4.25
CA CYS A 66 -10.71 -5.99 3.95
C CYS A 66 -11.11 -6.77 5.20
N SER A 67 -11.69 -7.93 4.97
CA SER A 67 -11.97 -8.87 6.06
C SER A 67 -10.67 -9.53 6.52
N ASP A 68 -10.71 -10.09 7.72
CA ASP A 68 -9.55 -10.78 8.28
C ASP A 68 -9.12 -11.98 7.43
N GLU A 69 -10.04 -12.60 6.72
CA GLU A 69 -9.77 -13.81 5.94
C GLU A 69 -8.93 -13.56 4.70
N VAL A 70 -8.93 -12.33 4.18
CA VAL A 70 -8.23 -12.04 2.91
C VAL A 70 -7.00 -11.16 3.08
N VAL A 71 -6.73 -10.67 4.28
CA VAL A 71 -5.66 -9.69 4.48
C VAL A 71 -4.29 -10.24 4.10
N ASP A 72 -4.00 -11.49 4.44
CA ASP A 72 -2.69 -12.08 4.14
C ASP A 72 -2.47 -12.24 2.64
N GLU A 73 -3.51 -12.58 1.90
CA GLU A 73 -3.41 -12.69 0.43
C GLU A 73 -3.05 -11.34 -0.19
N ILE A 74 -3.66 -10.26 0.32
CA ILE A 74 -3.40 -8.91 -0.19
C ILE A 74 -1.96 -8.50 0.12
N VAL A 75 -1.53 -8.70 1.36
CA VAL A 75 -0.17 -8.34 1.78
C VAL A 75 0.87 -9.09 0.96
N GLN A 76 0.69 -10.39 0.77
CA GLN A 76 1.63 -11.20 -0.01
C GLN A 76 1.66 -10.79 -1.48
N ALA A 77 0.52 -10.47 -2.05
CA ALA A 77 0.45 -10.03 -3.45
C ALA A 77 1.23 -8.72 -3.63
N ILE A 78 1.06 -7.77 -2.71
CA ILE A 78 1.79 -6.50 -2.77
C ILE A 78 3.29 -6.74 -2.59
N GLU A 79 3.67 -7.54 -1.61
CA GLU A 79 5.08 -7.85 -1.35
C GLU A 79 5.76 -8.41 -2.60
N LYS A 80 5.17 -9.41 -3.22
CA LYS A 80 5.76 -10.02 -4.41
C LYS A 80 5.86 -9.06 -5.58
N ALA A 81 4.83 -8.25 -5.78
CA ALA A 81 4.80 -7.33 -6.91
C ALA A 81 5.75 -6.14 -6.74
N ALA A 82 5.95 -5.69 -5.49
CA ALA A 82 6.73 -4.50 -5.21
C ALA A 82 8.18 -4.78 -4.86
N HIS A 83 8.55 -6.03 -4.60
CA HIS A 83 9.89 -6.39 -4.17
C HIS A 83 10.89 -6.25 -5.31
N THR A 84 11.86 -5.36 -5.15
CA THR A 84 12.98 -5.22 -6.10
C THR A 84 14.31 -5.63 -5.47
N GLY A 85 14.36 -5.67 -4.14
CA GLY A 85 15.58 -5.99 -3.40
C GLY A 85 16.47 -4.80 -3.13
N VAL A 86 16.08 -3.60 -3.58
CA VAL A 86 16.86 -2.40 -3.33
C VAL A 86 16.22 -1.56 -2.23
N PRO A 87 17.02 -0.75 -1.50
CA PRO A 87 16.46 0.14 -0.47
C PRO A 87 15.41 1.07 -1.07
N GLY A 88 14.32 1.26 -0.36
CA GLY A 88 13.25 2.14 -0.79
C GLY A 88 12.09 1.42 -1.45
N ASP A 89 12.07 0.07 -1.46
CA ASP A 89 10.94 -0.70 -2.01
C ASP A 89 9.61 -0.31 -1.37
N GLY A 90 9.65 0.12 -0.11
CA GLY A 90 8.45 0.57 0.57
C GLY A 90 8.07 -0.29 1.76
N ILE A 91 6.84 -0.11 2.21
CA ILE A 91 6.34 -0.77 3.39
C ILE A 91 4.87 -1.12 3.19
N VAL A 92 4.45 -2.24 3.76
CA VAL A 92 3.04 -2.60 3.85
C VAL A 92 2.71 -2.73 5.33
N ALA A 93 1.72 -1.98 5.78
CA ALA A 93 1.29 -1.99 7.17
C ALA A 93 -0.14 -2.48 7.25
N VAL A 94 -0.44 -3.24 8.29
CA VAL A 94 -1.78 -3.75 8.55
C VAL A 94 -2.22 -3.25 9.91
N SER A 95 -3.41 -2.69 9.99
CA SER A 95 -3.97 -2.23 11.24
C SER A 95 -5.40 -2.73 11.42
N PRO A 96 -5.85 -2.92 12.67
CA PRO A 96 -7.24 -3.26 12.92
C PRO A 96 -8.15 -2.12 12.47
N LEU A 97 -9.29 -2.49 11.89
CA LEU A 97 -10.32 -1.53 11.54
C LEU A 97 -11.48 -1.72 12.51
N THR A 98 -11.77 -0.69 13.28
CA THR A 98 -12.77 -0.76 14.34
C THR A 98 -14.17 -0.88 13.79
N ASP A 99 -14.47 -0.15 12.70
CA ASP A 99 -15.79 -0.14 12.08
C ASP A 99 -15.66 0.35 10.65
N ALA A 100 -16.63 0.04 9.83
CA ALA A 100 -16.74 0.55 8.47
C ALA A 100 -18.22 0.74 8.16
N LEU A 101 -18.52 1.78 7.38
CA LEU A 101 -19.89 2.06 6.95
C LEU A 101 -19.88 2.34 5.47
N ARG A 102 -20.73 1.62 4.73
CA ARG A 102 -20.91 1.86 3.29
C ARG A 102 -21.86 3.02 3.12
N ILE A 103 -21.37 4.11 2.56
CA ILE A 103 -22.16 5.34 2.44
C ILE A 103 -23.45 5.10 1.65
N ARG A 104 -23.38 4.35 0.57
CA ARG A 104 -24.54 4.13 -0.29
C ARG A 104 -25.66 3.35 0.39
N THR A 105 -25.30 2.35 1.20
CA THR A 105 -26.28 1.40 1.76
C THR A 105 -26.54 1.59 3.23
N GLY A 106 -25.62 2.24 3.96
CA GLY A 106 -25.67 2.32 5.42
C GLY A 106 -25.25 1.05 6.14
N GLU A 107 -24.82 0.01 5.41
CA GLU A 107 -24.34 -1.22 6.01
C GLU A 107 -23.07 -0.97 6.80
N ARG A 108 -22.91 -1.72 7.90
CA ARG A 108 -21.75 -1.61 8.77
C ARG A 108 -21.01 -2.93 8.91
N GLY A 109 -19.76 -2.82 9.38
CA GLY A 109 -18.92 -3.98 9.64
C GLY A 109 -18.52 -4.66 8.33
N ASP A 110 -18.38 -5.98 8.38
CA ASP A 110 -17.97 -6.75 7.21
C ASP A 110 -18.93 -6.57 6.03
N ALA A 111 -20.19 -6.33 6.29
CA ALA A 111 -21.17 -6.09 5.23
C ALA A 111 -20.91 -4.77 4.46
N ALA A 112 -20.12 -3.88 5.04
CA ALA A 112 -19.77 -2.61 4.38
C ALA A 112 -18.61 -2.75 3.39
N LEU A 113 -17.88 -3.83 3.48
CA LEU A 113 -16.65 -4.02 2.69
C LEU A 113 -16.93 -4.47 1.25
#